data_0e5e3aa12570b759660122d2353f7b60
#
_entry.id   0e5e3aa12570b759660122d2353f7b60
#
_cell.length_a   1.000
_cell.length_b   1.000
_cell.length_c   1.000
_cell.angle_alpha   90.00
_cell.angle_beta   90.00
_cell.angle_gamma   90.00
#
_symmetry.space_group_name_H-M   'P 1'
#
loop_
_entity.id
_entity.type
_entity.pdbx_description
1 polymer ?
#
loop_
_entity_poly.entity_id
_entity_poly.type
_entity_poly.pdbx_seq_one_letter_code
_entity_poly.pdbx_strand_id
1 'polypeptide(L)'
;MHDDEELRAVRAMRRRLRQLWETDEKGVVRIVNTLLREANALPQLVRHDRTPYHLHATPPDAPLATRMAVDAAMAFADLVRAGELDRLRICAFPGCRGVVVDLSKNRSKRFCDGGCGNRAAVAAYRARRTGRKKR
;
A
#
# COMPACT_ATOMS: atom_id res chain seq x y z
N MET A 1 5.04 19.39 -19.93
CA MET A 1 6.39 18.78 -19.76
C MET A 1 6.70 18.41 -18.30
N HIS A 2 6.24 19.18 -17.34
CA HIS A 2 6.40 18.88 -15.90
C HIS A 2 5.64 17.62 -15.47
N ASP A 3 4.45 17.43 -15.98
CA ASP A 3 3.56 16.31 -15.64
C ASP A 3 4.09 14.93 -16.06
N ASP A 4 4.78 14.82 -17.19
CA ASP A 4 5.27 13.52 -17.68
C ASP A 4 6.47 12.98 -16.89
N GLU A 5 7.33 13.87 -16.40
CA GLU A 5 8.48 13.49 -15.57
C GLU A 5 8.01 13.07 -14.18
N GLU A 6 7.14 13.85 -13.57
CA GLU A 6 6.54 13.51 -12.27
C GLU A 6 5.77 12.20 -12.35
N LEU A 7 4.97 11.99 -13.39
CA LEU A 7 4.24 10.74 -13.61
C LEU A 7 5.19 9.54 -13.74
N ARG A 8 6.31 9.69 -14.47
CA ARG A 8 7.34 8.64 -14.58
C ARG A 8 7.99 8.34 -13.23
N ALA A 9 8.32 9.37 -12.46
CA ALA A 9 8.89 9.24 -11.13
C ALA A 9 7.93 8.51 -10.16
N VAL A 10 6.64 8.88 -10.15
CA VAL A 10 5.61 8.21 -9.35
C VAL A 10 5.44 6.75 -9.76
N ARG A 11 5.41 6.44 -11.05
CA ARG A 11 5.31 5.06 -11.54
C ARG A 11 6.53 4.22 -11.15
N ALA A 12 7.71 4.81 -11.21
CA ALA A 12 8.95 4.15 -10.75
C ALA A 12 8.92 3.88 -9.24
N MET A 13 8.47 4.85 -8.45
CA MET A 13 8.33 4.71 -7.01
C MET A 13 7.29 3.64 -6.64
N ARG A 14 6.15 3.57 -7.32
CA ARG A 14 5.16 2.52 -7.10
C ARG A 14 5.75 1.11 -7.30
N ARG A 15 6.61 0.91 -8.30
CA ARG A 15 7.29 -0.38 -8.50
C ARG A 15 8.26 -0.70 -7.35
N ARG A 16 8.96 0.30 -6.81
CA ARG A 16 9.82 0.12 -5.63
C ARG A 16 9.00 -0.25 -4.39
N LEU A 17 7.92 0.48 -4.13
CA LEU A 17 7.05 0.22 -2.99
C LEU A 17 6.39 -1.17 -3.05
N ARG A 18 6.10 -1.68 -4.24
CA ARG A 18 5.55 -3.02 -4.41
C ARG A 18 6.45 -4.10 -3.80
N GLN A 19 7.76 -3.93 -3.83
CA GLN A 19 8.72 -4.88 -3.25
C GLN A 19 8.50 -5.13 -1.75
N LEU A 20 7.85 -4.20 -1.04
CA LEU A 20 7.49 -4.35 0.37
C LEU A 20 6.50 -5.51 0.62
N TRP A 21 5.70 -5.89 -0.36
CA TRP A 21 4.81 -7.06 -0.31
C TRP A 21 5.48 -8.37 -0.75
N GLU A 22 6.67 -8.29 -1.32
CA GLU A 22 7.35 -9.40 -1.98
C GLU A 22 8.59 -9.86 -1.21
N THR A 23 8.82 -9.34 -0.01
CA THR A 23 10.00 -9.63 0.80
C THR A 23 9.64 -9.99 2.24
N ASP A 24 10.63 -10.48 3.00
CA ASP A 24 10.50 -10.75 4.43
C ASP A 24 10.66 -9.46 5.27
N GLU A 25 10.48 -9.59 6.57
CA GLU A 25 10.60 -8.46 7.52
C GLU A 25 11.95 -7.74 7.39
N LYS A 26 13.06 -8.47 7.27
CA LYS A 26 14.39 -7.87 7.11
C LYS A 26 14.48 -7.07 5.81
N GLY A 27 13.86 -7.57 4.75
CA GLY A 27 13.78 -6.89 3.47
C GLY A 27 12.93 -5.62 3.57
N VAL A 28 11.78 -5.65 4.25
CA VAL A 28 10.97 -4.46 4.53
C VAL A 28 11.77 -3.41 5.26
N VAL A 29 12.43 -3.77 6.36
CA VAL A 29 13.27 -2.85 7.14
C VAL A 29 14.36 -2.20 6.28
N ARG A 30 15.04 -2.99 5.44
CA ARG A 30 16.06 -2.48 4.53
C ARG A 30 15.52 -1.47 3.53
N ILE A 31 14.37 -1.78 2.89
CA ILE A 31 13.73 -0.89 1.91
C ILE A 31 13.26 0.40 2.61
N VAL A 32 12.58 0.30 3.74
CA VAL A 32 12.12 1.46 4.52
C VAL A 32 13.28 2.39 4.86
N ASN A 33 14.35 1.85 5.45
CA ASN A 33 15.52 2.64 5.83
C ASN A 33 16.21 3.27 4.62
N THR A 34 16.23 2.59 3.49
CA THR A 34 16.81 3.13 2.25
C THR A 34 15.99 4.31 1.73
N LEU A 35 14.67 4.19 1.67
CA LEU A 35 13.78 5.28 1.25
C LEU A 35 13.91 6.51 2.14
N LEU A 36 13.97 6.32 3.45
CA LEU A 36 14.14 7.42 4.41
C LEU A 36 15.50 8.12 4.25
N ARG A 37 16.58 7.37 4.08
CA ARG A 37 17.92 7.94 3.86
C ARG A 37 18.03 8.68 2.53
N GLU A 38 17.56 8.11 1.45
CA GLU A 38 17.58 8.74 0.12
C GLU A 38 16.83 10.08 0.09
N ALA A 39 15.77 10.17 0.84
CA ALA A 39 14.96 11.40 0.95
C ALA A 39 15.50 12.39 1.99
N ASN A 40 16.53 12.06 2.74
CA ASN A 40 16.96 12.82 3.94
C ASN A 40 15.76 13.16 4.86
N ALA A 41 14.93 12.16 5.12
CA ALA A 41 13.68 12.33 5.86
C ALA A 41 13.94 12.81 7.29
N LEU A 42 13.33 13.93 7.65
CA LEU A 42 13.42 14.55 8.97
C LEU A 42 12.02 14.68 9.59
N PRO A 43 11.55 13.67 10.34
CA PRO A 43 10.21 13.70 10.92
C PRO A 43 10.01 14.90 11.86
N GLN A 44 8.95 15.64 11.63
CA GLN A 44 8.52 16.78 12.45
C GLN A 44 7.02 16.73 12.71
N LEU A 45 6.61 17.13 13.90
CA LEU A 45 5.20 17.30 14.22
C LEU A 45 4.68 18.58 13.56
N VAL A 46 3.66 18.41 12.75
CA VAL A 46 2.96 19.54 12.11
C VAL A 46 1.46 19.46 12.39
N ARG A 47 0.82 20.61 12.28
CA ARG A 47 -0.62 20.73 12.44
C ARG A 47 -1.15 21.68 11.37
N HIS A 48 -2.15 21.23 10.62
CA HIS A 48 -2.88 22.04 9.66
C HIS A 48 -4.31 22.22 10.13
N ASP A 49 -4.76 23.47 10.19
CA ASP A 49 -6.12 23.83 10.58
C ASP A 49 -6.59 23.17 11.89
N ARG A 50 -7.67 22.38 11.80
CA ARG A 50 -8.26 21.67 12.94
C ARG A 50 -7.82 20.20 13.04
N THR A 51 -6.85 19.76 12.23
CA THR A 51 -6.36 18.39 12.32
C THR A 51 -5.48 18.19 13.55
N PRO A 52 -5.45 16.98 14.13
CA PRO A 52 -4.48 16.65 15.18
C PRO A 52 -3.04 16.78 14.68
N TYR A 53 -2.10 16.94 15.61
CA TYR A 53 -0.68 16.85 15.26
C TYR A 53 -0.37 15.51 14.58
N HIS A 54 0.38 15.58 13.50
CA HIS A 54 0.84 14.40 12.75
C HIS A 54 2.26 14.64 12.25
N LEU A 55 2.92 13.57 11.82
CA LEU A 55 4.30 13.62 11.36
C LEU A 55 4.36 13.91 9.87
N HIS A 56 5.14 14.93 9.50
CA HIS A 56 5.68 15.10 8.16
C HIS A 56 7.19 14.92 8.22
N ALA A 57 7.75 14.24 7.24
CA ALA A 57 9.18 13.98 7.19
C ALA A 57 9.85 14.51 5.91
N THR A 58 9.10 15.21 5.08
CA THR A 58 9.57 15.89 3.87
C THR A 58 9.08 17.33 3.83
N PRO A 59 9.83 18.26 3.20
CA PRO A 59 9.33 19.59 2.90
C PRO A 59 8.07 19.55 2.01
N PRO A 60 7.16 20.54 2.14
CA PRO A 60 5.93 20.58 1.34
C PRO A 60 6.17 20.66 -0.18
N ASP A 61 7.28 21.23 -0.58
CA ASP A 61 7.71 21.41 -1.97
C ASP A 61 8.56 20.26 -2.52
N ALA A 62 8.80 19.22 -1.71
CA ALA A 62 9.49 18.02 -2.19
C ALA A 62 8.72 17.36 -3.35
N PRO A 63 9.42 16.73 -4.33
CA PRO A 63 8.79 16.02 -5.42
C PRO A 63 7.75 15.00 -4.94
N LEU A 64 6.63 14.87 -5.66
CA LEU A 64 5.53 14.00 -5.25
C LEU A 64 6.00 12.56 -4.98
N ALA A 65 6.83 11.98 -5.85
CA ALA A 65 7.36 10.63 -5.67
C ALA A 65 8.17 10.49 -4.36
N THR A 66 8.92 11.52 -3.97
CA THR A 66 9.68 11.55 -2.71
C THR A 66 8.74 11.60 -1.51
N ARG A 67 7.74 12.46 -1.55
CA ARG A 67 6.73 12.53 -0.46
C ARG A 67 6.00 11.21 -0.30
N MET A 68 5.53 10.61 -1.40
CA MET A 68 4.89 9.28 -1.38
C MET A 68 5.80 8.19 -0.81
N ALA A 69 7.08 8.20 -1.17
CA ALA A 69 8.05 7.23 -0.68
C ALA A 69 8.24 7.32 0.84
N VAL A 70 8.38 8.55 1.35
CA VAL A 70 8.60 8.79 2.79
C VAL A 70 7.35 8.49 3.60
N ASP A 71 6.18 8.93 3.16
CA ASP A 71 4.91 8.65 3.83
C ASP A 71 4.65 7.13 3.91
N ALA A 72 4.88 6.42 2.80
CA ALA A 72 4.81 4.96 2.79
C ALA A 72 5.84 4.34 3.73
N ALA A 73 7.11 4.77 3.68
CA ALA A 73 8.17 4.22 4.53
C ALA A 73 7.85 4.40 6.03
N MET A 74 7.31 5.55 6.42
CA MET A 74 6.89 5.79 7.81
C MET A 74 5.73 4.87 8.21
N ALA A 75 4.72 4.70 7.35
CA ALA A 75 3.61 3.78 7.61
C ALA A 75 4.08 2.32 7.74
N PHE A 76 5.01 1.88 6.89
CA PHE A 76 5.60 0.54 6.99
C PHE A 76 6.49 0.38 8.23
N ALA A 77 7.21 1.42 8.64
CA ALA A 77 7.94 1.41 9.91
C ALA A 77 7.00 1.16 11.10
N ASP A 78 5.82 1.77 11.10
CA ASP A 78 4.81 1.52 12.13
C ASP A 78 4.27 0.09 12.09
N LEU A 79 4.03 -0.48 10.91
CA LEU A 79 3.64 -1.90 10.76
C LEU A 79 4.71 -2.85 11.31
N VAL A 80 5.99 -2.60 11.02
CA VAL A 80 7.11 -3.39 11.56
C VAL A 80 7.14 -3.30 13.08
N ARG A 81 7.07 -2.08 13.63
CA ARG A 81 7.11 -1.85 15.08
C ARG A 81 5.92 -2.48 15.81
N ALA A 82 4.77 -2.51 15.18
CA ALA A 82 3.56 -3.15 15.72
C ALA A 82 3.55 -4.69 15.54
N GLY A 83 4.48 -5.27 14.80
CA GLY A 83 4.46 -6.70 14.46
C GLY A 83 3.30 -7.09 13.55
N GLU A 84 2.86 -6.19 12.67
CA GLU A 84 1.64 -6.35 11.87
C GLU A 84 1.92 -6.47 10.36
N LEU A 85 3.08 -6.97 9.96
CA LEU A 85 3.40 -7.19 8.54
C LEU A 85 2.51 -8.23 7.86
N ASP A 86 1.84 -9.09 8.59
CA ASP A 86 0.82 -10.01 8.08
C ASP A 86 -0.43 -9.31 7.51
N ARG A 87 -0.59 -8.02 7.74
CA ARG A 87 -1.61 -7.19 7.09
C ARG A 87 -1.30 -6.90 5.62
N LEU A 88 -0.07 -7.14 5.18
CA LEU A 88 0.34 -7.01 3.78
C LEU A 88 -0.05 -8.28 3.02
N ARG A 89 -0.95 -8.15 2.06
CA ARG A 89 -1.48 -9.30 1.30
C ARG A 89 -1.48 -9.01 -0.20
N ILE A 90 -1.49 -10.08 -0.97
CA ILE A 90 -1.79 -10.01 -2.40
C ILE A 90 -3.28 -10.33 -2.59
N CYS A 91 -3.93 -9.64 -3.51
CA CYS A 91 -5.35 -9.87 -3.82
C CYS A 91 -5.63 -11.35 -4.09
N ALA A 92 -6.65 -11.88 -3.43
CA ALA A 92 -7.02 -13.29 -3.54
C ALA A 92 -7.82 -13.63 -4.82
N PHE A 93 -8.15 -12.66 -5.66
CA PHE A 93 -8.86 -12.93 -6.91
C PHE A 93 -7.91 -13.60 -7.91
N PRO A 94 -8.29 -14.73 -8.55
CA PRO A 94 -7.44 -15.45 -9.47
C PRO A 94 -6.92 -14.54 -10.59
N GLY A 95 -5.60 -14.55 -10.81
CA GLY A 95 -4.93 -13.74 -11.81
C GLY A 95 -4.72 -12.25 -11.43
N CYS A 96 -5.26 -11.79 -10.32
CA CYS A 96 -4.98 -10.44 -9.82
C CYS A 96 -3.69 -10.40 -9.01
N ARG A 97 -2.83 -9.43 -9.31
CA ARG A 97 -1.59 -9.19 -8.58
C ARG A 97 -1.65 -7.89 -7.75
N GLY A 98 -2.84 -7.38 -7.49
CA GLY A 98 -3.05 -6.19 -6.67
C GLY A 98 -2.54 -6.39 -5.25
N VAL A 99 -1.89 -5.36 -4.70
CA VAL A 99 -1.45 -5.37 -3.31
C VAL A 99 -2.56 -4.86 -2.39
N VAL A 100 -2.60 -5.37 -1.18
CA VAL A 100 -3.62 -5.04 -0.17
C VAL A 100 -2.93 -4.77 1.16
N VAL A 101 -3.34 -3.70 1.84
CA VAL A 101 -3.09 -3.51 3.26
C VAL A 101 -4.40 -3.78 3.98
N ASP A 102 -4.43 -4.83 4.79
CA ASP A 102 -5.62 -5.24 5.52
C ASP A 102 -5.72 -4.49 6.85
N LEU A 103 -6.41 -3.35 6.84
CA LEU A 103 -6.68 -2.55 8.03
C LEU A 103 -8.00 -2.96 8.73
N SER A 104 -8.65 -4.02 8.28
CA SER A 104 -9.88 -4.50 8.91
C SER A 104 -9.63 -5.03 10.31
N LYS A 105 -10.61 -4.87 11.20
CA LYS A 105 -10.53 -5.34 12.59
C LYS A 105 -10.27 -6.85 12.68
N ASN A 106 -10.90 -7.62 11.81
CA ASN A 106 -10.84 -9.09 11.81
C ASN A 106 -9.79 -9.65 10.84
N ARG A 107 -8.95 -8.81 10.25
CA ARG A 107 -7.96 -9.22 9.23
C ARG A 107 -8.58 -10.02 8.08
N SER A 108 -9.75 -9.59 7.61
CA SER A 108 -10.59 -10.31 6.66
C SER A 108 -10.57 -9.74 5.23
N LYS A 109 -9.85 -8.64 4.98
CA LYS A 109 -9.75 -8.06 3.63
C LYS A 109 -8.92 -8.97 2.73
N ARG A 110 -9.56 -9.52 1.70
CA ARG A 110 -8.95 -10.47 0.77
C ARG A 110 -8.70 -9.92 -0.61
N PHE A 111 -9.42 -8.89 -1.01
CA PHE A 111 -9.42 -8.35 -2.36
C PHE A 111 -8.93 -6.91 -2.39
N CYS A 112 -8.28 -6.54 -3.49
CA CYS A 112 -7.85 -5.16 -3.73
C CYS A 112 -9.05 -4.24 -4.03
N ASP A 113 -8.80 -2.93 -4.05
CA ASP A 113 -9.83 -1.92 -4.31
C ASP A 113 -10.18 -1.78 -5.81
N GLY A 114 -9.59 -2.61 -6.67
CA GLY A 114 -9.86 -2.68 -8.13
C GLY A 114 -11.13 -3.45 -8.52
N GLY A 115 -12.08 -3.66 -7.59
CA GLY A 115 -13.35 -4.32 -7.86
C GLY A 115 -13.31 -5.86 -7.84
N CYS A 116 -12.20 -6.46 -7.41
CA CYS A 116 -12.04 -7.92 -7.36
C CYS A 116 -13.01 -8.60 -6.39
N GLY A 117 -13.38 -7.95 -5.29
CA GLY A 117 -14.39 -8.46 -4.35
C GLY A 117 -15.76 -8.65 -5.01
N ASN A 118 -16.20 -7.66 -5.78
CA ASN A 118 -17.45 -7.75 -6.54
C ASN A 118 -17.39 -8.84 -7.63
N ARG A 119 -16.29 -8.92 -8.38
CA ARG A 119 -16.07 -9.97 -9.38
C ARG A 119 -16.12 -11.37 -8.77
N ALA A 120 -15.52 -11.57 -7.60
CA ALA A 120 -15.55 -12.83 -6.86
C ALA A 120 -16.98 -13.19 -6.43
N ALA A 121 -17.74 -12.22 -5.91
CA ALA A 121 -19.14 -12.43 -5.51
C ALA A 121 -20.02 -12.82 -6.69
N VAL A 122 -19.87 -12.16 -7.84
CA VAL A 122 -20.61 -12.48 -9.06
C VAL A 122 -20.25 -13.89 -9.57
N ALA A 123 -18.97 -14.25 -9.59
CA ALA A 123 -18.52 -15.59 -10.00
C ALA A 123 -19.10 -16.68 -9.08
N ALA A 124 -19.09 -16.48 -7.78
CA ALA A 124 -19.67 -17.41 -6.81
C ALA A 124 -21.20 -17.55 -6.99
N TYR A 125 -21.90 -16.45 -7.24
CA TYR A 125 -23.35 -16.48 -7.53
C TYR A 125 -23.67 -17.30 -8.80
N ARG A 126 -22.93 -17.07 -9.89
CA ARG A 126 -23.11 -17.80 -11.15
C ARG A 126 -22.84 -19.30 -10.97
N ALA A 127 -21.79 -19.67 -10.25
CA ALA A 127 -21.44 -21.05 -9.96
C ALA A 127 -22.58 -21.78 -9.18
N ARG A 128 -23.17 -21.12 -8.17
CA ARG A 128 -24.32 -21.68 -7.44
C ARG A 128 -25.56 -21.89 -8.33
N ARG A 129 -25.82 -20.99 -9.27
CA ARG A 129 -26.96 -21.13 -10.20
C ARG A 129 -26.79 -22.29 -11.17
N THR A 130 -25.59 -22.50 -11.69
CA THR A 130 -25.29 -23.63 -12.61
C THR A 130 -25.33 -24.97 -11.89
N GLY A 131 -24.83 -25.05 -10.64
CA GLY A 131 -24.93 -26.26 -9.79
C GLY A 131 -26.38 -26.68 -9.45
N ARG A 132 -27.29 -25.71 -9.32
CA ARG A 132 -28.71 -25.96 -9.03
C ARG A 132 -29.53 -26.44 -10.25
N LYS A 133 -29.05 -26.18 -11.48
CA LYS A 133 -29.71 -26.67 -12.73
C LYS A 133 -29.36 -28.12 -13.09
N LYS A 134 -28.36 -28.71 -12.42
CA LYS A 134 -27.91 -30.10 -12.67
C LYS A 134 -28.47 -31.11 -11.66
N ARG A 135 -29.35 -30.71 -10.76
CA ARG A 135 -30.14 -31.56 -9.86
C ARG A 135 -31.60 -31.47 -10.24
#